data_e930f2e9c2193b4731909e2a38c427ce
#
_entry.id   e930f2e9c2193b4731909e2a38c427ce
#
_cell.length_a   1.000
_cell.length_b   1.000
_cell.length_c   1.000
_cell.angle_alpha   90.00
_cell.angle_beta   90.00
_cell.angle_gamma   90.00
#
_symmetry.space_group_name_H-M   'P 1'
#
loop_
_entity.id
_entity.type
_entity.pdbx_description
1 polymer ?
#
loop_
_entity_poly.entity_id
_entity_poly.type
_entity_poly.pdbx_seq_one_letter_code
_entity_poly.pdbx_strand_id
1 'polypeptide(L)'
;MALARAASGQAVTLVPPDGPLAAQTAALVKADQFEAIHLVVPEGREIAEHAVEGPITLFCLEGEAEIGLPDGRVTLAAGQWLYLDGGVPHSVYGTRASRLLLTIVLLAAPGT
;
A
#
# COMPACT_ATOMS: atom_id res chain seq x y z
N MET A 1 -10.75 -2.11 -18.24
CA MET A 1 -10.27 -0.74 -18.20
C MET A 1 -8.79 -0.70 -17.94
N ALA A 2 -8.08 0.06 -18.71
CA ALA A 2 -6.66 0.19 -18.49
C ALA A 2 -6.42 1.08 -17.29
N LEU A 3 -5.67 0.61 -16.35
CA LEU A 3 -5.28 1.42 -15.21
C LEU A 3 -4.11 2.30 -15.61
N ALA A 4 -4.05 3.49 -15.04
CA ALA A 4 -2.88 4.31 -15.19
C ALA A 4 -1.74 3.59 -14.50
N ARG A 5 -0.72 3.25 -15.25
CA ARG A 5 0.44 2.55 -14.72
C ARG A 5 1.66 3.44 -14.81
N ALA A 6 2.52 3.26 -13.84
CA ALA A 6 3.80 3.93 -13.88
C ALA A 6 4.62 3.28 -14.99
N ALA A 7 5.17 4.10 -15.83
CA ALA A 7 6.10 3.63 -16.87
C ALA A 7 7.51 4.07 -16.48
N SER A 8 8.48 3.29 -16.91
CA SER A 8 9.87 3.62 -16.60
C SER A 8 10.18 5.05 -17.06
N GLY A 9 10.68 5.85 -16.15
CA GLY A 9 11.09 7.21 -16.45
C GLY A 9 9.99 8.24 -16.42
N GLN A 10 8.76 7.86 -16.07
CA GLN A 10 7.65 8.81 -16.02
C GLN A 10 7.14 8.98 -14.61
N ALA A 11 6.85 10.21 -14.23
CA ALA A 11 6.31 10.51 -12.91
C ALA A 11 4.81 10.27 -12.90
N VAL A 12 4.32 9.82 -11.74
CA VAL A 12 2.90 9.58 -11.51
C VAL A 12 2.48 10.40 -10.30
N THR A 13 1.35 11.09 -10.40
CA THR A 13 0.82 11.85 -9.29
C THR A 13 -0.05 10.94 -8.43
N LEU A 14 0.33 10.78 -7.16
CA LEU A 14 -0.43 9.96 -6.21
C LEU A 14 -1.34 10.79 -5.34
N VAL A 15 -0.94 12.03 -5.07
CA VAL A 15 -1.74 12.95 -4.27
C VAL A 15 -2.03 14.16 -5.14
N PRO A 16 -3.23 14.25 -5.72
CA PRO A 16 -3.57 15.42 -6.54
C PRO A 16 -3.57 16.68 -5.69
N PRO A 17 -3.10 17.80 -6.22
CA PRO A 17 -3.06 19.03 -5.45
C PRO A 17 -4.45 19.59 -5.14
N ASP A 18 -5.44 19.26 -5.96
CA ASP A 18 -6.78 19.78 -5.80
C ASP A 18 -7.81 18.69 -5.95
N GLY A 19 -8.90 18.87 -5.26
CA GLY A 19 -10.08 18.11 -5.52
C GLY A 19 -10.19 16.79 -4.81
N PRO A 20 -11.38 16.24 -4.87
CA PRO A 20 -11.66 14.99 -4.22
C PRO A 20 -10.89 13.87 -4.90
N LEU A 21 -10.60 12.90 -4.13
CA LEU A 21 -9.85 11.78 -4.58
C LEU A 21 -10.82 10.70 -5.01
N ALA A 22 -11.17 10.72 -6.27
CA ALA A 22 -11.95 9.63 -6.82
C ALA A 22 -11.00 8.47 -7.07
N ALA A 23 -10.33 8.04 -6.04
CA ALA A 23 -9.30 7.06 -6.22
C ALA A 23 -9.79 5.70 -5.82
N GLN A 24 -9.40 4.75 -6.62
CA GLN A 24 -9.58 3.35 -6.32
C GLN A 24 -8.20 2.75 -6.16
N THR A 25 -8.12 1.72 -5.36
CA THR A 25 -6.89 0.94 -5.27
C THR A 25 -6.51 0.46 -6.65
N ALA A 26 -5.26 0.66 -7.01
CA ALA A 26 -4.76 0.29 -8.32
C ALA A 26 -3.28 -0.03 -8.27
N ALA A 27 -2.89 -1.04 -9.03
CA ALA A 27 -1.47 -1.36 -9.16
C ALA A 27 -0.82 -0.30 -10.04
N LEU A 28 0.29 0.25 -9.57
CA LEU A 28 1.10 1.18 -10.35
C LEU A 28 2.07 0.43 -11.24
N VAL A 29 2.73 -0.56 -10.66
CA VAL A 29 3.72 -1.37 -11.35
C VAL A 29 3.63 -2.80 -10.83
N LYS A 30 3.69 -3.76 -11.74
CA LYS A 30 3.90 -5.16 -11.40
C LYS A 30 5.13 -5.61 -12.16
N ALA A 31 6.26 -5.60 -11.47
CA ALA A 31 7.54 -6.03 -12.04
C ALA A 31 7.90 -7.41 -11.51
N ASP A 32 9.02 -7.96 -11.98
CA ASP A 32 9.44 -9.29 -11.54
C ASP A 32 9.89 -9.31 -10.10
N GLN A 33 10.43 -8.19 -9.60
CA GLN A 33 11.03 -8.14 -8.28
C GLN A 33 10.18 -7.41 -7.25
N PHE A 34 9.18 -6.65 -7.69
CA PHE A 34 8.34 -5.93 -6.76
C PHE A 34 7.02 -5.53 -7.41
N GLU A 35 6.06 -5.20 -6.56
CA GLU A 35 4.81 -4.58 -6.98
C GLU A 35 4.62 -3.31 -6.18
N ALA A 36 4.15 -2.26 -6.83
CA ALA A 36 3.80 -1.02 -6.15
C ALA A 36 2.30 -0.77 -6.37
N ILE A 37 1.58 -0.57 -5.27
CA ILE A 37 0.14 -0.44 -5.30
C ILE A 37 -0.26 0.85 -4.61
N HIS A 38 -1.09 1.63 -5.29
CA HIS A 38 -1.72 2.80 -4.69
C HIS A 38 -2.98 2.29 -3.99
N LEU A 39 -2.91 2.22 -2.67
CA LEU A 39 -3.94 1.63 -1.85
C LEU A 39 -4.85 2.73 -1.31
N VAL A 40 -6.14 2.62 -1.56
CA VAL A 40 -7.11 3.59 -1.08
C VAL A 40 -7.98 2.90 -0.03
N VAL A 41 -8.02 3.50 1.16
CA VAL A 41 -8.77 2.94 2.28
C VAL A 41 -9.76 4.00 2.75
N PRO A 42 -11.03 3.86 2.40
CA PRO A 42 -12.05 4.80 2.89
C PRO A 42 -12.14 4.76 4.41
N GLU A 43 -12.61 5.85 4.98
CA GLU A 43 -12.83 5.91 6.42
C GLU A 43 -13.79 4.80 6.86
N GLY A 44 -13.43 4.10 7.92
CA GLY A 44 -14.26 3.04 8.48
C GLY A 44 -14.18 1.72 7.74
N ARG A 45 -13.38 1.62 6.69
CA ARG A 45 -13.23 0.37 5.94
C ARG A 45 -11.98 -0.36 6.37
N GLU A 46 -12.07 -1.67 6.25
CA GLU A 46 -10.96 -2.53 6.63
C GLU A 46 -10.55 -3.42 5.47
N ILE A 47 -9.27 -3.56 5.28
CA ILE A 47 -8.70 -4.58 4.42
C ILE A 47 -8.33 -5.72 5.35
N ALA A 48 -8.95 -6.88 5.12
CA ALA A 48 -8.82 -8.02 6.02
C ALA A 48 -7.38 -8.50 6.12
N GLU A 49 -7.09 -9.15 7.24
CA GLU A 49 -5.76 -9.67 7.49
C GLU A 49 -5.31 -10.62 6.39
N HIS A 50 -4.07 -10.44 5.96
CA HIS A 50 -3.43 -11.35 5.00
C HIS A 50 -1.92 -11.24 5.18
N ALA A 51 -1.21 -12.10 4.50
CA ALA A 51 0.25 -12.09 4.53
C ALA A 51 0.78 -12.41 3.14
N VAL A 52 1.96 -11.89 2.83
CA VAL A 52 2.66 -12.19 1.60
C VAL A 52 4.06 -12.67 1.95
N GLU A 53 4.68 -13.42 1.04
CA GLU A 53 5.98 -14.05 1.34
C GLU A 53 7.09 -13.04 1.52
N GLY A 54 7.15 -12.04 0.67
CA GLY A 54 8.21 -11.07 0.72
C GLY A 54 7.93 -9.92 1.67
N PRO A 55 8.94 -9.14 1.99
CA PRO A 55 8.74 -7.97 2.83
C PRO A 55 7.91 -6.91 2.10
N ILE A 56 7.27 -6.07 2.89
CA ILE A 56 6.49 -4.97 2.32
C ILE A 56 6.84 -3.67 3.01
N THR A 57 6.53 -2.57 2.33
CA THR A 57 6.54 -1.26 2.97
C THR A 57 5.20 -0.59 2.72
N LEU A 58 4.79 0.21 3.69
CA LEU A 58 3.58 1.03 3.59
C LEU A 58 3.97 2.47 3.89
N PHE A 59 3.64 3.36 3.00
CA PHE A 59 3.86 4.78 3.21
C PHE A 59 2.51 5.48 3.15
N CYS A 60 2.14 6.16 4.23
CA CYS A 60 0.87 6.88 4.24
C CYS A 60 1.06 8.24 3.57
N LEU A 61 0.37 8.40 2.45
CA LEU A 61 0.44 9.64 1.67
C LEU A 61 -0.53 10.67 2.20
N GLU A 62 -1.67 10.21 2.72
CA GLU A 62 -2.76 11.09 3.10
C GLU A 62 -3.64 10.37 4.10
N GLY A 63 -4.20 11.09 5.07
CA GLY A 63 -5.13 10.51 6.02
C GLY A 63 -4.43 9.77 7.15
N GLU A 64 -5.07 8.71 7.62
CA GLU A 64 -4.56 7.93 8.73
C GLU A 64 -5.15 6.53 8.70
N ALA A 65 -4.33 5.54 8.91
CA ALA A 65 -4.78 4.15 8.95
C ALA A 65 -4.16 3.45 10.15
N GLU A 66 -4.85 2.42 10.64
CA GLU A 66 -4.30 1.53 11.66
C GLU A 66 -3.90 0.24 10.98
N ILE A 67 -2.68 -0.18 11.24
CA ILE A 67 -2.16 -1.43 10.71
C ILE A 67 -2.24 -2.45 11.82
N GLY A 68 -3.09 -3.46 11.64
CA GLY A 68 -3.22 -4.56 12.60
C GLY A 68 -2.09 -5.55 12.41
N LEU A 69 -1.39 -5.87 13.49
CA LEU A 69 -0.25 -6.76 13.50
C LEU A 69 -0.47 -7.83 14.57
N PRO A 70 0.28 -8.94 14.55
CA PRO A 70 0.10 -9.98 15.58
C PRO A 70 0.20 -9.47 17.01
N ASP A 71 1.05 -8.47 17.24
CA ASP A 71 1.29 -7.98 18.60
C ASP A 71 0.51 -6.71 18.93
N GLY A 72 -0.38 -6.28 18.08
CA GLY A 72 -1.15 -5.07 18.35
C GLY A 72 -1.36 -4.26 17.09
N ARG A 73 -1.56 -2.96 17.26
CA ARG A 73 -1.86 -2.06 16.15
C ARG A 73 -0.87 -0.93 16.11
N VAL A 74 -0.56 -0.49 14.90
CA VAL A 74 0.30 0.66 14.67
C VAL A 74 -0.48 1.69 13.88
N THR A 75 -0.50 2.92 14.36
CA THR A 75 -1.11 4.02 13.61
C THR A 75 -0.10 4.54 12.61
N LEU A 76 -0.55 4.66 11.37
CA LEU A 76 0.26 5.20 10.29
C LEU A 76 -0.42 6.45 9.78
N ALA A 77 0.14 7.60 10.11
CA ALA A 77 -0.40 8.88 9.69
C ALA A 77 0.33 9.40 8.46
N ALA A 78 -0.25 10.41 7.82
CA ALA A 78 0.34 10.99 6.62
C ALA A 78 1.82 11.34 6.85
N GLY A 79 2.66 10.91 5.92
CA GLY A 79 4.09 11.12 5.99
C GLY A 79 4.87 10.04 6.72
N GLN A 80 4.17 9.04 7.28
CA GLN A 80 4.85 7.97 8.00
C GLN A 80 5.00 6.72 7.14
N TRP A 81 6.03 5.97 7.45
CA TRP A 81 6.43 4.80 6.69
C TRP A 81 6.58 3.62 7.63
N LEU A 82 6.15 2.46 7.19
CA LEU A 82 6.20 1.23 7.97
C LEU A 82 6.80 0.12 7.13
N TYR A 83 7.67 -0.66 7.75
CA TYR A 83 8.26 -1.84 7.13
C TYR A 83 7.76 -3.09 7.85
N LEU A 84 7.44 -4.12 7.10
CA LEU A 84 7.10 -5.43 7.66
C LEU A 84 7.95 -6.50 6.99
N ASP A 85 8.47 -7.40 7.82
CA ASP A 85 9.16 -8.59 7.32
C ASP A 85 8.21 -9.45 6.50
N GLY A 86 8.75 -10.26 5.63
CA GLY A 86 7.95 -11.20 4.86
C GLY A 86 7.20 -12.15 5.77
N GLY A 87 5.98 -12.48 5.39
CA GLY A 87 5.15 -13.42 6.13
C GLY A 87 4.39 -12.85 7.30
N VAL A 88 4.59 -11.58 7.64
CA VAL A 88 3.90 -10.98 8.79
C VAL A 88 2.44 -10.72 8.42
N PRO A 89 1.48 -11.33 9.12
CA PRO A 89 0.07 -11.04 8.87
C PRO A 89 -0.26 -9.60 9.24
N HIS A 90 -1.06 -8.96 8.42
CA HIS A 90 -1.41 -7.58 8.67
C HIS A 90 -2.79 -7.25 8.08
N SER A 91 -3.46 -6.30 8.71
CA SER A 91 -4.70 -5.73 8.21
C SER A 91 -4.54 -4.22 8.17
N VAL A 92 -5.43 -3.56 7.44
CA VAL A 92 -5.40 -2.10 7.33
C VAL A 92 -6.80 -1.57 7.58
N TYR A 93 -6.92 -0.64 8.51
CA TYR A 93 -8.20 -0.02 8.83
C TYR A 93 -8.08 1.49 8.67
N GLY A 94 -8.98 2.09 7.90
CA GLY A 94 -8.98 3.53 7.70
C GLY A 94 -9.65 4.24 8.86
N THR A 95 -8.87 4.83 9.75
CA THR A 95 -9.41 5.70 10.79
C THR A 95 -9.85 7.01 10.18
N ARG A 96 -9.27 7.36 9.05
CA ARG A 96 -9.71 8.44 8.17
C ARG A 96 -9.56 7.93 6.74
N ALA A 97 -10.24 8.59 5.81
CA ALA A 97 -10.02 8.30 4.40
C ALA A 97 -8.52 8.46 4.11
N SER A 98 -7.89 7.43 3.61
CA SER A 98 -6.43 7.43 3.49
C SER A 98 -5.96 6.86 2.17
N ARG A 99 -4.75 7.25 1.83
CA ARG A 99 -4.02 6.74 0.66
C ARG A 99 -2.67 6.28 1.11
N LEU A 100 -2.32 5.08 0.72
CA LEU A 100 -1.03 4.50 1.08
C LEU A 100 -0.33 4.01 -0.18
N LEU A 101 0.98 4.07 -0.14
CA LEU A 101 1.79 3.42 -1.16
C LEU A 101 2.29 2.12 -0.55
N LEU A 102 1.83 1.03 -1.11
CA LEU A 102 2.24 -0.31 -0.69
C LEU A 102 3.25 -0.83 -1.70
N THR A 103 4.41 -1.22 -1.22
CA THR A 103 5.41 -1.88 -2.06
C THR A 103 5.62 -3.29 -1.54
N ILE A 104 5.47 -4.26 -2.41
CA ILE A 104 5.65 -5.67 -2.08
C ILE A 104 6.91 -6.16 -2.81
N VAL A 105 7.86 -6.67 -2.04
CA VAL A 105 9.05 -7.27 -2.64
C VAL A 105 8.72 -8.71 -2.98
N LEU A 106 8.95 -9.09 -4.23
CA LEU A 106 8.69 -10.44 -4.68
C LEU A 106 9.95 -11.27 -4.56
N LEU A 107 9.83 -12.42 -3.92
CA LEU A 107 10.97 -13.29 -3.75
C LEU A 107 11.16 -14.14 -5.00
N ALA A 108 12.41 -14.38 -5.36
CA ALA A 108 12.70 -15.24 -6.48
C ALA A 108 12.22 -16.65 -6.18
N ALA A 109 11.73 -17.34 -7.20
CA ALA A 109 11.33 -18.71 -7.04
C ALA A 109 12.55 -19.56 -6.69
N PRO A 110 12.42 -20.49 -5.72
CA PRO A 110 13.53 -21.37 -5.38
C PRO A 110 13.96 -22.19 -6.60
N GLY A 111 15.26 -22.37 -6.75
CA GLY A 111 15.81 -23.22 -7.78
C GLY A 111 15.93 -22.62 -9.16
N THR A 112 15.62 -21.35 -9.31
CA THR A 112 15.79 -20.67 -10.60
C THR A 112 17.12 -20.00 -10.72
#